data_37e0fb42cbbd3d455075915db89b6c83
#
_entry.id   37e0fb42cbbd3d455075915db89b6c83
#
_cell.length_a   1.000
_cell.length_b   1.000
_cell.length_c   1.000
_cell.angle_alpha   90.00
_cell.angle_beta   90.00
_cell.angle_gamma   90.00
#
_symmetry.space_group_name_H-M   'P 1'
#
loop_
_entity.id
_entity.type
_entity.pdbx_description
1 polymer ?
#
loop_
_entity_poly.entity_id
_entity_poly.type
_entity_poly.pdbx_seq_one_letter_code
_entity_poly.pdbx_strand_id
1 'polypeptide(L)'
;MIRIGIVDDEEIMRLKIHQCIKEILKEQESVEIRSYDCAEDFLEEVQKKTRFDILFSDIQMLEMNGLELGKRLQKNVPNLYIIYITAYMEYAVESYKISAYQYILKEDMEIRLPQITRKLLNQIQHEYAQFRVVGTNGIQKKIYFRDIIYVYKGKETKYVYYVTTEGEYKER
;
A
#
# COMPACT_ATOMS: atom_id res chain seq x y z
N MET A 1 -5.33 -2.84 -10.99
CA MET A 1 -6.16 -3.31 -9.87
C MET A 1 -5.51 -2.83 -8.59
N ILE A 2 -6.22 -2.07 -7.77
CA ILE A 2 -5.78 -1.58 -6.45
C ILE A 2 -6.07 -2.68 -5.43
N ARG A 3 -5.11 -2.95 -4.54
CA ARG A 3 -5.30 -3.96 -3.50
C ARG A 3 -5.18 -3.35 -2.11
N ILE A 4 -6.18 -3.62 -1.28
CA ILE A 4 -6.32 -3.10 0.09
C ILE A 4 -6.19 -4.25 1.07
N GLY A 5 -5.30 -4.12 2.05
CA GLY A 5 -5.21 -4.99 3.22
C GLY A 5 -5.92 -4.37 4.42
N ILE A 6 -6.58 -5.20 5.21
CA ILE A 6 -7.15 -4.84 6.51
C ILE A 6 -6.57 -5.80 7.53
N VAL A 7 -5.92 -5.30 8.58
CA VAL A 7 -5.32 -6.11 9.65
C VAL A 7 -5.81 -5.59 11.00
N ASP A 8 -6.57 -6.41 11.71
CA ASP A 8 -7.13 -6.11 13.04
C ASP A 8 -7.53 -7.46 13.66
N ASP A 9 -7.21 -7.74 14.92
CA ASP A 9 -7.57 -9.02 15.56
C ASP A 9 -9.06 -9.09 15.90
N GLU A 10 -9.75 -7.95 15.98
CA GLU A 10 -11.19 -7.88 16.19
C GLU A 10 -11.97 -8.08 14.87
N GLU A 11 -12.66 -9.22 14.71
CA GLU A 11 -13.47 -9.51 13.51
C GLU A 11 -14.50 -8.41 13.21
N ILE A 12 -15.15 -7.88 14.26
CA ILE A 12 -16.17 -6.84 14.12
C ILE A 12 -15.56 -5.58 13.47
N MET A 13 -14.33 -5.23 13.83
CA MET A 13 -13.65 -4.07 13.25
C MET A 13 -13.26 -4.32 11.79
N ARG A 14 -12.74 -5.51 11.47
CA ARG A 14 -12.46 -5.89 10.08
C ARG A 14 -13.71 -5.78 9.20
N LEU A 15 -14.84 -6.26 9.68
CA LEU A 15 -16.13 -6.19 8.96
C LEU A 15 -16.60 -4.74 8.77
N LYS A 16 -16.52 -3.89 9.80
CA LYS A 16 -16.89 -2.47 9.70
C LYS A 16 -16.02 -1.72 8.69
N ILE A 17 -14.70 -1.89 8.76
CA ILE A 17 -13.77 -1.27 7.81
C ILE A 17 -14.07 -1.74 6.39
N HIS A 18 -14.23 -3.05 6.20
CA HIS A 18 -14.54 -3.65 4.90
C HIS A 18 -15.86 -3.12 4.32
N GLN A 19 -16.93 -3.04 5.12
CA GLN A 19 -18.21 -2.51 4.68
C GLN A 19 -18.10 -1.03 4.29
N CYS A 20 -17.44 -0.21 5.11
CA CYS A 20 -17.21 1.20 4.82
C CYS A 20 -16.47 1.39 3.49
N ILE A 21 -15.44 0.60 3.22
CA ILE A 21 -14.70 0.67 1.96
C ILE A 21 -15.59 0.22 0.79
N LYS A 22 -16.36 -0.84 0.94
CA LYS A 22 -17.29 -1.30 -0.12
C LYS A 22 -18.33 -0.25 -0.50
N GLU A 23 -18.88 0.47 0.47
CA GLU A 23 -19.84 1.55 0.21
C GLU A 23 -19.23 2.71 -0.60
N ILE A 24 -17.91 2.95 -0.42
CA ILE A 24 -17.19 3.97 -1.17
C ILE A 24 -16.94 3.51 -2.61
N LEU A 25 -16.67 2.24 -2.82
CA LEU A 25 -16.25 1.68 -4.11
C LEU A 25 -17.38 1.63 -5.15
N LYS A 26 -18.66 1.55 -4.75
CA LYS A 26 -19.83 1.56 -5.64
C LYS A 26 -19.58 0.81 -6.96
N GLU A 27 -19.28 -0.47 -6.91
CA GLU A 27 -19.04 -1.32 -8.09
C GLU A 27 -17.76 -1.00 -8.91
N GLN A 28 -16.77 -0.35 -8.32
CA GLN A 28 -15.45 -0.26 -8.97
C GLN A 28 -14.79 -1.64 -8.97
N GLU A 29 -14.93 -2.37 -10.07
CA GLU A 29 -14.39 -3.73 -10.26
C GLU A 29 -12.84 -3.84 -10.15
N SER A 30 -12.16 -2.72 -10.04
CA SER A 30 -10.69 -2.65 -10.05
C SER A 30 -10.05 -2.65 -8.65
N VAL A 31 -10.81 -2.92 -7.58
CA VAL A 31 -10.30 -2.92 -6.20
C VAL A 31 -10.56 -4.28 -5.54
N GLU A 32 -9.51 -4.87 -4.99
CA GLU A 32 -9.54 -6.10 -4.19
C GLU A 32 -9.28 -5.78 -2.72
N ILE A 33 -10.12 -6.30 -1.81
CA ILE A 33 -9.96 -6.14 -0.37
C ILE A 33 -9.67 -7.50 0.24
N ARG A 34 -8.62 -7.59 1.06
CA ARG A 34 -8.26 -8.77 1.85
C ARG A 34 -8.16 -8.41 3.32
N SER A 35 -8.70 -9.26 4.19
CA SER A 35 -8.70 -9.08 5.65
C SER A 35 -7.88 -10.16 6.33
N TYR A 36 -7.15 -9.79 7.37
CA TYR A 36 -6.27 -10.63 8.17
C TYR A 36 -6.53 -10.36 9.64
N ASP A 37 -6.48 -11.38 10.47
CA ASP A 37 -6.65 -11.29 11.91
C ASP A 37 -5.35 -11.11 12.68
N CYS A 38 -4.20 -11.24 11.99
CA CYS A 38 -2.89 -10.99 12.57
C CYS A 38 -1.93 -10.35 11.55
N ALA A 39 -0.88 -9.72 12.05
CA ALA A 39 0.13 -9.05 11.26
C ALA A 39 1.01 -10.03 10.48
N GLU A 40 1.22 -11.22 11.02
CA GLU A 40 2.07 -12.28 10.49
C GLU A 40 1.53 -12.79 9.15
N ASP A 41 0.24 -13.08 9.07
CA ASP A 41 -0.42 -13.56 7.84
C ASP A 41 -0.36 -12.51 6.72
N PHE A 42 -0.53 -11.24 7.07
CA PHE A 42 -0.36 -10.16 6.10
C PHE A 42 1.09 -10.08 5.59
N LEU A 43 2.09 -10.19 6.49
CA LEU A 43 3.50 -10.21 6.09
C LEU A 43 3.84 -11.40 5.20
N GLU A 44 3.29 -12.56 5.47
CA GLU A 44 3.47 -13.76 4.65
C GLU A 44 2.97 -13.53 3.22
N GLU A 45 1.80 -12.90 3.06
CA GLU A 45 1.26 -12.53 1.74
C GLU A 45 2.16 -11.54 1.00
N VAL A 46 2.71 -10.56 1.70
CA VAL A 46 3.66 -9.60 1.12
C VAL A 46 4.95 -10.32 0.70
N GLN A 47 5.46 -11.27 1.50
CA GLN A 47 6.65 -12.07 1.16
C GLN A 47 6.43 -12.95 -0.08
N LYS A 48 5.21 -13.43 -0.32
CA LYS A 48 4.80 -14.12 -1.56
C LYS A 48 4.71 -13.18 -2.77
N LYS A 49 5.20 -11.92 -2.62
CA LYS A 49 5.17 -10.86 -3.65
C LYS A 49 3.75 -10.41 -4.01
N THR A 50 2.78 -10.62 -3.14
CA THR A 50 1.46 -10.01 -3.27
C THR A 50 1.61 -8.51 -3.01
N ARG A 51 1.30 -7.69 -4.01
CA ARG A 51 1.40 -6.23 -3.90
C ARG A 51 0.13 -5.68 -3.29
N PHE A 52 0.28 -4.86 -2.26
CA PHE A 52 -0.79 -4.03 -1.68
C PHE A 52 -0.48 -2.56 -1.91
N ASP A 53 -1.53 -1.76 -2.08
CA ASP A 53 -1.45 -0.30 -2.25
C ASP A 53 -1.84 0.45 -0.98
N ILE A 54 -2.80 -0.10 -0.23
CA ILE A 54 -3.31 0.46 1.02
C ILE A 54 -3.32 -0.63 2.09
N LEU A 55 -2.90 -0.28 3.29
CA LEU A 55 -3.05 -1.08 4.50
C LEU A 55 -3.80 -0.27 5.56
N PHE A 56 -4.93 -0.78 6.02
CA PHE A 56 -5.58 -0.37 7.26
C PHE A 56 -5.19 -1.35 8.35
N SER A 57 -4.55 -0.88 9.41
CA SER A 57 -4.05 -1.75 10.49
C SER A 57 -4.44 -1.20 11.85
N ASP A 58 -4.88 -2.08 12.75
CA ASP A 58 -4.82 -1.74 14.17
C ASP A 58 -3.38 -1.70 14.63
N ILE A 59 -3.13 -1.04 15.74
CA ILE A 59 -1.83 -1.01 16.40
C ILE A 59 -1.73 -2.10 17.45
N GLN A 60 -2.75 -2.24 18.30
CA GLN A 60 -2.73 -3.25 19.34
C GLN A 60 -3.36 -4.55 18.84
N MET A 61 -2.51 -5.52 18.57
CA MET A 61 -2.87 -6.89 18.20
C MET A 61 -2.03 -7.86 19.02
N LEU A 62 -2.49 -9.10 19.12
CA LEU A 62 -1.72 -10.19 19.70
C LEU A 62 -0.42 -10.40 18.90
N GLU A 63 0.65 -10.86 19.57
CA GLU A 63 1.97 -11.13 18.98
C GLU A 63 2.63 -9.90 18.36
N MET A 64 2.53 -9.67 17.05
CA MET A 64 3.11 -8.50 16.39
C MET A 64 2.14 -7.34 16.36
N ASN A 65 2.52 -6.20 16.95
CA ASN A 65 1.70 -4.99 16.85
C ASN A 65 1.84 -4.28 15.48
N GLY A 66 0.85 -3.42 15.17
CA GLY A 66 0.79 -2.72 13.89
C GLY A 66 1.96 -1.78 13.61
N LEU A 67 2.59 -1.20 14.65
CA LEU A 67 3.77 -0.34 14.45
C LEU A 67 4.99 -1.17 14.03
N GLU A 68 5.17 -2.35 14.61
CA GLU A 68 6.23 -3.26 14.18
C GLU A 68 5.99 -3.76 12.76
N LEU A 69 4.75 -4.13 12.44
CA LEU A 69 4.32 -4.44 11.07
C LEU A 69 4.72 -3.31 10.11
N GLY A 70 4.36 -2.08 10.41
CA GLY A 70 4.70 -0.90 9.60
C GLY A 70 6.20 -0.72 9.40
N LYS A 71 7.03 -0.89 10.46
CA LYS A 71 8.50 -0.82 10.37
C LYS A 71 9.08 -1.87 9.42
N ARG A 72 8.52 -3.07 9.41
CA ARG A 72 8.96 -4.15 8.49
C ARG A 72 8.53 -3.87 7.05
N LEU A 73 7.31 -3.36 6.87
CA LEU A 73 6.78 -3.04 5.54
C LEU A 73 7.49 -1.85 4.88
N GLN A 74 7.82 -0.81 5.64
CA GLN A 74 8.51 0.39 5.14
C GLN A 74 9.80 0.06 4.40
N LYS A 75 10.54 -0.96 4.84
CA LYS A 75 11.79 -1.39 4.22
C LYS A 75 11.59 -2.14 2.90
N ASN A 76 10.46 -2.84 2.77
CA ASN A 76 10.25 -3.81 1.71
C ASN A 76 9.17 -3.38 0.69
N VAL A 77 8.27 -2.48 1.09
CA VAL A 77 7.12 -2.05 0.27
C VAL A 77 6.99 -0.52 0.32
N PRO A 78 7.88 0.24 -0.33
CA PRO A 78 7.96 1.70 -0.18
C PRO A 78 6.71 2.46 -0.66
N ASN A 79 5.89 1.84 -1.53
CA ASN A 79 4.71 2.46 -2.12
C ASN A 79 3.40 2.04 -1.44
N LEU A 80 3.46 1.43 -0.26
CA LEU A 80 2.30 1.05 0.52
C LEU A 80 1.86 2.22 1.40
N TYR A 81 0.61 2.65 1.28
CA TYR A 81 0.01 3.63 2.16
C TYR A 81 -0.52 2.95 3.42
N ILE A 82 0.08 3.22 4.57
CA ILE A 82 -0.31 2.65 5.86
C ILE A 82 -1.18 3.66 6.60
N ILE A 83 -2.39 3.23 6.99
CA ILE A 83 -3.33 3.97 7.80
C ILE A 83 -3.59 3.17 9.07
N TYR A 84 -3.29 3.75 10.23
CA TYR A 84 -3.63 3.14 11.49
C TYR A 84 -5.04 3.51 11.92
N ILE A 85 -5.81 2.51 12.38
CA ILE A 85 -7.14 2.66 12.95
C ILE A 85 -7.10 1.99 14.32
N THR A 86 -7.05 2.75 15.39
CA THR A 86 -6.82 2.23 16.74
C THR A 86 -7.61 2.99 17.80
N ALA A 87 -7.83 2.37 18.94
CA ALA A 87 -8.47 3.04 20.10
C ALA A 87 -7.50 3.95 20.88
N TYR A 88 -6.20 3.88 20.64
CA TYR A 88 -5.16 4.48 21.47
C TYR A 88 -4.53 5.71 20.84
N MET A 89 -4.58 6.86 21.48
CA MET A 89 -4.03 8.12 21.00
C MET A 89 -2.50 8.22 21.18
N GLU A 90 -1.94 7.53 22.15
CA GLU A 90 -0.53 7.64 22.54
C GLU A 90 0.45 7.19 21.46
N TYR A 91 0.04 6.34 20.52
CA TYR A 91 0.89 5.87 19.43
C TYR A 91 0.96 6.80 18.22
N ALA A 92 0.19 7.90 18.23
CA ALA A 92 0.15 8.83 17.10
C ALA A 92 1.54 9.37 16.75
N VAL A 93 2.35 9.77 17.74
CA VAL A 93 3.70 10.30 17.52
C VAL A 93 4.64 9.24 16.97
N GLU A 94 4.52 7.98 17.41
CA GLU A 94 5.35 6.90 16.91
C GLU A 94 5.00 6.51 15.49
N SER A 95 3.73 6.55 15.11
CA SER A 95 3.27 6.27 13.76
C SER A 95 3.88 7.21 12.71
N TYR A 96 4.14 8.46 13.06
CA TYR A 96 4.85 9.41 12.20
C TYR A 96 6.28 8.98 11.87
N LYS A 97 7.00 8.36 12.82
CA LYS A 97 8.38 7.89 12.60
C LYS A 97 8.48 6.77 11.58
N ILE A 98 7.39 6.06 11.36
CA ILE A 98 7.28 4.99 10.35
C ILE A 98 6.51 5.44 9.11
N SER A 99 6.47 6.75 8.87
CA SER A 99 5.86 7.35 7.68
C SER A 99 4.42 6.86 7.42
N ALA A 100 3.63 6.68 8.49
CA ALA A 100 2.20 6.39 8.35
C ALA A 100 1.53 7.51 7.54
N TYR A 101 0.70 7.14 6.57
CA TYR A 101 -0.03 8.12 5.77
C TYR A 101 -1.07 8.85 6.61
N GLN A 102 -1.78 8.12 7.47
CA GLN A 102 -2.78 8.68 8.39
C GLN A 102 -2.90 7.85 9.66
N TYR A 103 -3.44 8.51 10.68
CA TYR A 103 -3.79 7.95 11.97
C TYR A 103 -5.25 8.29 12.29
N ILE A 104 -6.08 7.30 12.56
CA ILE A 104 -7.52 7.44 12.83
C ILE A 104 -7.83 6.78 14.17
N LEU A 105 -8.49 7.48 15.06
CA LEU A 105 -9.06 6.85 16.23
C LEU A 105 -10.31 6.04 15.84
N LYS A 106 -10.51 4.86 16.45
CA LYS A 106 -11.68 3.99 16.18
C LYS A 106 -13.01 4.76 16.36
N GLU A 107 -13.07 5.72 17.27
CA GLU A 107 -14.24 6.59 17.47
C GLU A 107 -14.52 7.56 16.31
N ASP A 108 -13.50 7.99 15.59
CA ASP A 108 -13.62 8.89 14.43
C ASP A 108 -13.73 8.14 13.09
N MET A 109 -13.67 6.82 13.12
CA MET A 109 -13.54 5.99 11.90
C MET A 109 -14.67 6.24 10.91
N GLU A 110 -15.92 6.30 11.36
CA GLU A 110 -17.09 6.44 10.48
C GLU A 110 -17.05 7.73 9.64
N ILE A 111 -16.43 8.79 10.19
CA ILE A 111 -16.32 10.09 9.50
C ILE A 111 -15.06 10.15 8.65
N ARG A 112 -13.91 9.73 9.22
CA ARG A 112 -12.61 9.95 8.61
C ARG A 112 -12.22 8.91 7.57
N LEU A 113 -12.57 7.65 7.78
CA LEU A 113 -12.21 6.55 6.88
C LEU A 113 -12.74 6.77 5.45
N PRO A 114 -14.02 7.15 5.24
CA PRO A 114 -14.53 7.43 3.89
C PRO A 114 -13.76 8.52 3.15
N GLN A 115 -13.41 9.60 3.84
CA GLN A 115 -12.72 10.75 3.26
C GLN A 115 -11.29 10.37 2.83
N ILE A 116 -10.56 9.69 3.72
CA ILE A 116 -9.19 9.26 3.48
C ILE A 116 -9.14 8.22 2.35
N THR A 117 -10.05 7.25 2.37
CA THR A 117 -10.12 6.19 1.35
C THR A 117 -10.37 6.78 -0.04
N ARG A 118 -11.36 7.68 -0.20
CA ARG A 118 -11.62 8.34 -1.50
C ARG A 118 -10.41 9.11 -2.00
N LYS A 119 -9.77 9.88 -1.11
CA LYS A 119 -8.56 10.64 -1.47
C LYS A 119 -7.45 9.72 -1.94
N LEU A 120 -7.17 8.63 -1.22
CA LEU A 120 -6.14 7.67 -1.58
C LEU A 120 -6.44 6.93 -2.89
N LEU A 121 -7.68 6.47 -3.09
CA LEU A 121 -8.06 5.80 -4.32
C LEU A 121 -7.83 6.70 -5.53
N ASN A 122 -8.24 7.96 -5.47
CA ASN A 122 -8.00 8.94 -6.54
C ASN A 122 -6.50 9.16 -6.78
N GLN A 123 -5.71 9.30 -5.72
CA GLN A 123 -4.26 9.47 -5.81
C GLN A 123 -3.60 8.26 -6.47
N ILE A 124 -3.91 7.04 -6.02
CA ILE A 124 -3.35 5.81 -6.55
C ILE A 124 -3.77 5.60 -8.01
N GLN A 125 -5.02 5.89 -8.37
CA GLN A 125 -5.46 5.84 -9.77
C GLN A 125 -4.67 6.79 -10.65
N HIS A 126 -4.40 8.01 -10.17
CA HIS A 126 -3.57 8.97 -10.88
C HIS A 126 -2.12 8.48 -11.03
N GLU A 127 -1.54 7.90 -9.99
CA GLU A 127 -0.20 7.29 -10.02
C GLU A 127 -0.12 6.13 -11.02
N TYR A 128 -1.14 5.28 -11.10
CA TYR A 128 -1.23 4.21 -12.10
C TYR A 128 -1.49 4.71 -13.53
N ALA A 129 -2.00 5.93 -13.70
CA ALA A 129 -2.12 6.55 -15.01
C ALA A 129 -0.76 7.05 -15.55
N GLN A 130 0.22 7.26 -14.66
CA GLN A 130 1.57 7.70 -15.01
C GLN A 130 2.49 6.49 -15.22
N PHE A 131 2.74 6.16 -16.46
CA PHE A 131 3.59 5.03 -16.82
C PHE A 131 4.43 5.31 -18.08
N ARG A 132 5.47 4.52 -18.27
CA ARG A 132 6.25 4.45 -19.50
C ARG A 132 6.27 3.01 -20.01
N VAL A 133 6.23 2.84 -21.31
CA VAL A 133 6.47 1.55 -21.94
C VAL A 133 7.93 1.50 -22.34
N VAL A 134 8.66 0.57 -21.76
CA VAL A 134 10.10 0.38 -21.99
C VAL A 134 10.36 -1.00 -22.57
N GLY A 135 11.42 -1.15 -23.33
CA GLY A 135 11.80 -2.46 -23.84
C GLY A 135 12.76 -2.40 -25.02
N THR A 136 13.26 -3.59 -25.37
CA THR A 136 14.17 -3.82 -26.49
C THR A 136 13.78 -5.10 -27.21
N ASN A 137 14.06 -5.18 -28.53
CA ASN A 137 13.92 -6.40 -29.33
C ASN A 137 12.50 -7.03 -29.32
N GLY A 138 11.46 -6.18 -29.36
CA GLY A 138 10.07 -6.65 -29.43
C GLY A 138 9.44 -7.02 -28.09
N ILE A 139 10.19 -7.02 -26.99
CA ILE A 139 9.65 -7.22 -25.64
C ILE A 139 9.42 -5.85 -25.02
N GLN A 140 8.14 -5.54 -24.77
CA GLN A 140 7.74 -4.29 -24.12
C GLN A 140 7.17 -4.57 -22.74
N LYS A 141 7.55 -3.73 -21.76
CA LYS A 141 7.03 -3.77 -20.39
C LYS A 141 6.52 -2.38 -20.01
N LYS A 142 5.31 -2.34 -19.46
CA LYS A 142 4.76 -1.15 -18.84
C LYS A 142 5.35 -1.00 -17.44
N ILE A 143 6.03 0.10 -17.16
CA ILE A 143 6.55 0.45 -15.84
C ILE A 143 5.84 1.70 -15.34
N TYR A 144 5.37 1.69 -14.11
CA TYR A 144 4.71 2.84 -13.49
C TYR A 144 5.75 3.75 -12.83
N PHE A 145 5.56 5.07 -12.94
CA PHE A 145 6.53 6.03 -12.39
C PHE A 145 6.68 5.89 -10.87
N ARG A 146 5.61 5.54 -10.18
CA ARG A 146 5.65 5.25 -8.73
C ARG A 146 6.57 4.09 -8.34
N ASP A 147 6.87 3.18 -9.27
CA ASP A 147 7.71 2.00 -9.01
C ASP A 147 9.17 2.23 -9.35
N ILE A 148 9.51 3.36 -9.99
CA ILE A 148 10.89 3.69 -10.37
C ILE A 148 11.64 4.17 -9.14
N ILE A 149 12.75 3.49 -8.81
CA ILE A 149 13.66 3.86 -7.73
C ILE A 149 14.66 4.89 -8.26
N TYR A 150 15.28 4.60 -9.40
CA TYR A 150 16.15 5.54 -10.12
C TYR A 150 16.30 5.16 -11.59
N VAL A 151 16.81 6.11 -12.36
CA VAL A 151 17.09 5.96 -13.79
C VAL A 151 18.53 6.34 -14.04
N TYR A 152 19.25 5.55 -14.84
CA TYR A 152 20.61 5.88 -15.21
C TYR A 152 20.91 5.55 -16.68
N LYS A 153 21.90 6.23 -17.23
CA LYS A 153 22.44 5.93 -18.56
C LYS A 153 23.72 5.09 -18.39
N GLY A 154 23.77 3.95 -19.04
CA GLY A 154 24.98 3.12 -19.04
C GLY A 154 26.15 3.87 -19.68
N LYS A 155 27.35 3.77 -19.07
CA LYS A 155 28.60 4.26 -19.69
C LYS A 155 28.81 3.52 -21.00
N GLU A 156 29.14 4.26 -22.06
CA GLU A 156 29.44 3.69 -23.42
C GLU A 156 28.26 2.95 -24.09
N THR A 157 27.04 3.04 -23.55
CA THR A 157 25.85 2.41 -24.12
C THR A 157 24.85 3.44 -24.61
N LYS A 158 24.02 3.02 -25.59
CA LYS A 158 22.86 3.82 -26.05
C LYS A 158 21.60 3.53 -25.25
N TYR A 159 21.72 2.81 -24.11
CA TYR A 159 20.60 2.39 -23.31
C TYR A 159 20.42 3.25 -22.08
N VAL A 160 19.14 3.52 -21.76
CA VAL A 160 18.68 4.06 -20.48
C VAL A 160 18.12 2.91 -19.65
N TYR A 161 18.49 2.84 -18.40
CA TYR A 161 18.11 1.79 -17.46
C TYR A 161 17.15 2.36 -16.41
N TYR A 162 16.10 1.63 -16.14
CA TYR A 162 15.08 1.94 -15.13
C TYR A 162 15.13 0.87 -14.06
N VAL A 163 15.58 1.24 -12.87
CA VAL A 163 15.56 0.36 -11.69
C VAL A 163 14.26 0.61 -10.95
N THR A 164 13.47 -0.44 -10.80
CA THR A 164 12.15 -0.40 -10.21
C THR A 164 12.06 -1.38 -9.04
N THR A 165 10.95 -1.32 -8.30
CA THR A 165 10.63 -2.27 -7.22
C THR A 165 10.46 -3.72 -7.72
N GLU A 166 10.21 -3.92 -9.03
CA GLU A 166 10.03 -5.24 -9.65
C GLU A 166 11.29 -5.76 -10.36
N GLY A 167 12.29 -4.91 -10.62
CA GLY A 167 13.50 -5.26 -11.33
C GLY A 167 14.04 -4.14 -12.21
N GLU A 168 15.05 -4.48 -13.02
CA GLU A 168 15.68 -3.54 -13.94
C GLU A 168 15.20 -3.76 -15.37
N TYR A 169 14.86 -2.66 -16.03
CA TYR A 169 14.40 -2.62 -17.42
C TYR A 169 15.25 -1.62 -18.21
N LYS A 170 15.36 -1.82 -19.52
CA LYS A 170 16.11 -0.91 -20.39
C LYS A 170 15.38 -0.57 -21.67
N GLU A 171 15.65 0.61 -22.19
CA GLU A 171 15.23 1.07 -23.52
C GLU A 171 16.41 1.72 -24.25
N ARG A 172 16.29 1.85 -25.57
CA ARG A 172 17.33 2.47 -26.43
C ARG A 172 16.99 3.94 -26.71
#